data_a27e20374f1bc52f91e5f69caf37774c
#
_entry.id   a27e20374f1bc52f91e5f69caf37774c
#
_cell.length_a   1.000
_cell.length_b   1.000
_cell.length_c   1.000
_cell.angle_alpha   90.00
_cell.angle_beta   90.00
_cell.angle_gamma   90.00
#
_symmetry.space_group_name_H-M   'P 1'
#
loop_
_entity.id
_entity.type
_entity.pdbx_description
1 polymer ?
#
loop_
_entity_poly.entity_id
_entity_poly.type
_entity_poly.pdbx_seq_one_letter_code
_entity_poly.pdbx_strand_id
1 'polypeptide(L)'
;MIIKNQKNSTKITGNEGAIICDLLNPQHVKNEIRYSLAYVTLQHEKSTLPHIMKTSEVYYILEGNGILHINDESDNVKVGDTIFVSSNSKQYIENVGSGDLKFLCIVDPAWKKDNETIL
;
A
#
# COMPACT_ATOMS: atom_id res chain seq x y z
N MET A 1 -2.57 -23.47 10.34
CA MET A 1 -3.37 -22.53 9.50
C MET A 1 -3.50 -21.21 10.23
N ILE A 2 -3.27 -20.12 9.54
CA ILE A 2 -3.44 -18.78 10.10
C ILE A 2 -4.51 -18.04 9.27
N ILE A 3 -5.54 -17.56 9.95
CA ILE A 3 -6.63 -16.82 9.30
C ILE A 3 -6.71 -15.45 9.96
N LYS A 4 -6.57 -14.40 9.16
CA LYS A 4 -6.70 -13.02 9.61
C LYS A 4 -7.77 -12.30 8.81
N ASN A 5 -8.60 -11.53 9.50
CA ASN A 5 -9.66 -10.77 8.85
C ASN A 5 -9.36 -9.28 9.02
N GLN A 6 -9.49 -8.51 7.95
CA GLN A 6 -9.18 -7.08 7.99
C GLN A 6 -10.07 -6.30 8.97
N LYS A 7 -11.27 -6.80 9.27
CA LYS A 7 -12.18 -6.15 10.22
C LYS A 7 -11.69 -6.24 11.67
N ASN A 8 -10.92 -7.28 11.97
CA ASN A 8 -10.41 -7.55 13.34
C ASN A 8 -8.92 -7.23 13.49
N SER A 9 -8.28 -6.75 12.44
CA SER A 9 -6.86 -6.41 12.48
C SER A 9 -6.69 -4.95 12.87
N THR A 10 -5.57 -4.66 13.52
CA THR A 10 -5.23 -3.30 13.95
C THR A 10 -5.04 -2.39 12.73
N LYS A 11 -5.65 -1.22 12.79
CA LYS A 11 -5.52 -0.19 11.76
C LYS A 11 -4.66 0.94 12.29
N ILE A 12 -3.71 1.35 11.47
CA ILE A 12 -2.82 2.47 11.80
C ILE A 12 -2.81 3.47 10.65
N THR A 13 -2.50 4.72 10.96
CA THR A 13 -2.21 5.72 9.93
C THR A 13 -0.75 5.58 9.55
N GLY A 14 -0.49 5.26 8.28
CA GLY A 14 0.86 5.13 7.76
C GLY A 14 1.55 6.48 7.60
N ASN A 15 2.86 6.44 7.37
CA ASN A 15 3.66 7.65 7.14
C ASN A 15 3.19 8.44 5.92
N GLU A 16 2.62 7.75 4.94
CA GLU A 16 2.06 8.35 3.71
C GLU A 16 0.64 8.89 3.87
N GLY A 17 0.06 8.86 5.11
CA GLY A 17 -1.26 9.42 5.39
C GLY A 17 -2.44 8.49 5.13
N ALA A 18 -2.22 7.28 4.65
CA ALA A 18 -3.26 6.29 4.42
C ALA A 18 -3.56 5.48 5.70
N ILE A 19 -4.77 4.94 5.79
CA ILE A 19 -5.14 4.02 6.86
C ILE A 19 -4.72 2.62 6.44
N ILE A 20 -3.82 2.01 7.20
CA ILE A 20 -3.21 0.73 6.86
C ILE A 20 -3.67 -0.33 7.86
N CYS A 21 -4.13 -1.45 7.33
CA CYS A 21 -4.42 -2.66 8.09
C CYS A 21 -3.34 -3.69 7.74
N ASP A 22 -2.46 -4.01 8.69
CA ASP A 22 -1.40 -5.00 8.49
C ASP A 22 -2.01 -6.40 8.60
N LEU A 23 -2.20 -7.05 7.45
CA LEU A 23 -2.84 -8.36 7.39
C LEU A 23 -1.84 -9.49 7.66
N LEU A 24 -0.65 -9.39 7.11
CA LEU A 24 0.33 -10.46 7.23
C LEU A 24 1.74 -9.90 7.09
N ASN A 25 2.62 -10.33 7.98
CA ASN A 25 4.04 -10.00 7.92
C ASN A 25 4.86 -11.19 8.46
N PRO A 26 6.19 -11.18 8.30
CA PRO A 26 7.01 -12.30 8.76
C PRO A 26 6.84 -12.66 10.23
N GLN A 27 6.60 -11.68 11.11
CA GLN A 27 6.44 -11.94 12.54
C GLN A 27 5.19 -12.77 12.85
N HIS A 28 4.14 -12.68 12.03
CA HIS A 28 2.91 -13.45 12.22
C HIS A 28 3.10 -14.94 11.93
N VAL A 29 4.14 -15.32 11.18
CA VAL A 29 4.33 -16.67 10.66
C VAL A 29 5.74 -17.20 10.93
N LYS A 30 6.38 -16.76 12.01
CA LYS A 30 7.71 -17.21 12.43
C LYS A 30 8.75 -17.08 11.32
N ASN A 31 8.69 -15.99 10.56
CA ASN A 31 9.62 -15.69 9.47
C ASN A 31 9.60 -16.69 8.30
N GLU A 32 8.49 -17.41 8.10
CA GLU A 32 8.35 -18.29 6.95
C GLU A 32 8.12 -17.58 5.63
N ILE A 33 7.76 -16.28 5.68
CA ILE A 33 7.60 -15.43 4.51
C ILE A 33 8.56 -14.24 4.60
N ARG A 34 8.88 -13.66 3.47
CA ARG A 34 9.77 -12.51 3.35
C ARG A 34 9.01 -11.20 3.14
N TYR A 35 7.80 -11.28 2.61
CA TYR A 35 6.96 -10.16 2.24
C TYR A 35 5.97 -9.79 3.34
N SER A 36 5.34 -8.63 3.19
CA SER A 36 4.18 -8.25 3.99
C SER A 36 2.98 -7.96 3.08
N LEU A 37 1.78 -8.12 3.63
CA LEU A 37 0.52 -7.84 2.96
C LEU A 37 -0.29 -6.89 3.83
N ALA A 38 -0.72 -5.78 3.24
CA ALA A 38 -1.55 -4.79 3.91
C ALA A 38 -2.79 -4.47 3.08
N TYR A 39 -3.86 -4.12 3.79
CA TYR A 39 -5.08 -3.58 3.22
C TYR A 39 -5.10 -2.08 3.53
N VAL A 40 -5.18 -1.25 2.49
CA VAL A 40 -5.04 0.19 2.63
C VAL A 40 -6.33 0.88 2.21
N THR A 41 -6.76 1.86 3.01
CA THR A 41 -7.88 2.73 2.69
C THR A 41 -7.37 4.17 2.60
N LEU A 42 -7.62 4.80 1.47
CA LEU A 42 -7.35 6.22 1.25
C LEU A 42 -8.68 6.92 1.09
N GLN A 43 -9.00 7.79 2.04
CA GLN A 43 -10.28 8.47 2.07
C GLN A 43 -10.45 9.43 0.88
N HIS A 44 -11.71 9.76 0.60
CA HIS A 44 -12.07 10.72 -0.46
C HIS A 44 -11.27 12.02 -0.33
N GLU A 45 -10.81 12.54 -1.46
CA GLU A 45 -10.03 13.78 -1.58
C GLU A 45 -8.64 13.72 -0.94
N LYS A 46 -8.17 12.54 -0.51
CA LYS A 46 -6.85 12.38 0.07
C LYS A 46 -5.85 11.86 -0.96
N SER A 47 -4.59 12.15 -0.68
CA SER A 47 -3.45 11.59 -1.40
C SER A 47 -2.45 11.09 -0.37
N THR A 48 -1.74 10.03 -0.71
CA THR A 48 -0.59 9.64 0.12
C THR A 48 0.52 10.68 -0.06
N LEU A 49 1.42 10.77 0.91
CA LEU A 49 2.58 11.65 0.79
C LEU A 49 3.58 11.03 -0.19
N PRO A 50 4.23 11.84 -1.05
CA PRO A 50 5.32 11.33 -1.88
C PRO A 50 6.39 10.69 -1.02
N HIS A 51 6.79 9.47 -1.37
CA HIS A 51 7.75 8.70 -0.59
C HIS A 51 8.56 7.76 -1.47
N ILE A 52 9.69 7.31 -0.94
CA ILE A 52 10.55 6.31 -1.58
C ILE A 52 10.67 5.13 -0.63
N MET A 53 10.51 3.91 -1.15
CA MET A 53 10.76 2.69 -0.41
C MET A 53 11.94 1.94 -1.02
N LYS A 54 12.79 1.37 -0.16
CA LYS A 54 13.93 0.54 -0.59
C LYS A 54 13.48 -0.82 -1.13
N THR A 55 12.24 -1.18 -0.88
CA THR A 55 11.64 -2.45 -1.24
C THR A 55 10.78 -2.31 -2.50
N SER A 56 10.49 -3.42 -3.16
CA SER A 56 9.50 -3.44 -4.23
C SER A 56 8.09 -3.53 -3.64
N GLU A 57 7.10 -3.11 -4.41
CA GLU A 57 5.72 -3.09 -3.97
C GLU A 57 4.78 -3.48 -5.10
N VAL A 58 3.68 -4.16 -4.75
CA VAL A 58 2.58 -4.43 -5.67
C VAL A 58 1.31 -3.85 -5.08
N TYR A 59 0.58 -3.09 -5.89
CA TYR A 59 -0.78 -2.64 -5.58
C TYR A 59 -1.78 -3.52 -6.32
N TYR A 60 -2.88 -3.84 -5.66
CA TYR A 60 -4.05 -4.43 -6.31
C TYR A 60 -5.28 -3.65 -5.89
N ILE A 61 -5.96 -3.01 -6.84
CA ILE A 61 -7.05 -2.07 -6.55
C ILE A 61 -8.35 -2.84 -6.33
N LEU A 62 -8.97 -2.64 -5.17
CA LEU A 62 -10.19 -3.32 -4.75
C LEU A 62 -11.44 -2.45 -4.91
N GLU A 63 -11.33 -1.14 -4.72
CA GLU A 63 -12.46 -0.21 -4.74
C GLU A 63 -11.98 1.18 -5.09
N GLY A 64 -12.79 1.91 -5.85
CA GLY A 64 -12.53 3.32 -6.15
C GLY A 64 -11.67 3.56 -7.38
N ASN A 65 -11.27 4.81 -7.54
CA ASN A 65 -10.46 5.28 -8.66
C ASN A 65 -9.35 6.17 -8.15
N GLY A 66 -8.17 6.01 -8.71
CA GLY A 66 -7.02 6.79 -8.30
C GLY A 66 -6.14 7.19 -9.47
N ILE A 67 -5.15 8.02 -9.17
CA ILE A 67 -4.01 8.29 -10.06
C ILE A 67 -2.77 7.90 -9.29
N LEU A 68 -2.00 6.96 -9.84
CA LEU A 68 -0.74 6.53 -9.26
C LEU A 68 0.40 7.23 -9.98
N HIS A 69 1.29 7.82 -9.18
CA HIS A 69 2.48 8.49 -9.65
C HIS A 69 3.70 7.68 -9.25
N ILE A 70 4.50 7.29 -10.23
CA ILE A 70 5.75 6.54 -10.02
C ILE A 70 6.85 7.25 -10.80
N ASN A 71 7.82 7.82 -10.11
CA ASN A 71 8.88 8.64 -10.71
C ASN A 71 8.24 9.76 -11.57
N ASP A 72 8.51 9.78 -12.87
CA ASP A 72 7.96 10.79 -13.80
C ASP A 72 6.72 10.31 -14.55
N GLU A 73 6.21 9.12 -14.22
CA GLU A 73 5.03 8.55 -14.85
C GLU A 73 3.80 8.70 -13.97
N SER A 74 2.64 8.84 -14.60
CA SER A 74 1.35 8.89 -13.92
C SER A 74 0.31 8.17 -14.77
N ASP A 75 -0.57 7.44 -14.12
CA ASP A 75 -1.67 6.80 -14.82
C ASP A 75 -2.88 6.61 -13.89
N ASN A 76 -4.05 6.52 -14.51
CA ASN A 76 -5.27 6.19 -13.78
C ASN A 76 -5.28 4.72 -13.40
N VAL A 77 -5.75 4.45 -12.19
CA VAL A 77 -5.92 3.09 -11.69
C VAL A 77 -7.36 2.88 -11.22
N LYS A 78 -7.87 1.68 -11.43
CA LYS A 78 -9.25 1.32 -11.10
C LYS A 78 -9.31 -0.12 -10.60
N VAL A 79 -10.49 -0.53 -10.15
CA VAL A 79 -10.75 -1.89 -9.65
C VAL A 79 -10.23 -2.95 -10.62
N GLY A 80 -9.46 -3.89 -10.08
CA GLY A 80 -8.87 -4.98 -10.85
C GLY A 80 -7.47 -4.71 -11.38
N ASP A 81 -6.98 -3.48 -11.29
CA ASP A 81 -5.62 -3.15 -11.74
C ASP A 81 -4.58 -3.68 -10.77
N THR A 82 -3.51 -4.23 -11.31
CA THR A 82 -2.32 -4.66 -10.59
C THR A 82 -1.15 -3.79 -11.05
N ILE A 83 -0.46 -3.15 -10.11
CA ILE A 83 0.65 -2.25 -10.42
C ILE A 83 1.89 -2.71 -9.68
N PHE A 84 3.00 -2.88 -10.41
CA PHE A 84 4.30 -3.17 -9.83
C PHE A 84 5.11 -1.88 -9.68
N VAL A 85 5.69 -1.68 -8.51
CA VAL A 85 6.56 -0.54 -8.22
C VAL A 85 7.94 -1.08 -7.87
N SER A 86 8.94 -0.71 -8.67
CA SER A 86 10.33 -1.12 -8.43
C SER A 86 10.87 -0.49 -7.15
N SER A 87 11.82 -1.18 -6.52
CA SER A 87 12.53 -0.63 -5.36
C SER A 87 13.17 0.73 -5.70
N ASN A 88 13.22 1.61 -4.70
CA ASN A 88 13.80 2.96 -4.79
C ASN A 88 13.06 3.91 -5.75
N SER A 89 11.82 3.61 -6.10
CA SER A 89 10.98 4.51 -6.89
C SER A 89 10.30 5.51 -5.97
N LYS A 90 10.18 6.76 -6.43
CA LYS A 90 9.33 7.77 -5.80
C LYS A 90 7.88 7.45 -6.17
N GLN A 91 6.99 7.41 -5.19
CA GLN A 91 5.59 7.07 -5.45
C GLN A 91 4.63 7.83 -4.54
N TYR A 92 3.44 8.06 -5.04
CA TYR A 92 2.27 8.45 -4.27
C TYR A 92 1.01 8.20 -5.09
N ILE A 93 -0.12 8.07 -4.41
CA ILE A 93 -1.40 7.80 -5.05
C ILE A 93 -2.44 8.82 -4.59
N GLU A 94 -3.26 9.30 -5.53
CA GLU A 94 -4.35 10.23 -5.27
C GLU A 94 -5.67 9.51 -5.41
N ASN A 95 -6.59 9.74 -4.47
CA ASN A 95 -7.97 9.30 -4.60
C ASN A 95 -8.73 10.35 -5.41
N VAL A 96 -9.12 10.02 -6.63
CA VAL A 96 -9.88 10.90 -7.53
C VAL A 96 -11.33 10.45 -7.72
N GLY A 97 -11.76 9.45 -6.97
CA GLY A 97 -13.13 8.96 -7.01
C GLY A 97 -14.05 9.71 -6.04
N SER A 98 -15.31 9.30 -6.01
CA SER A 98 -16.32 9.89 -5.13
C SER A 98 -16.39 9.25 -3.74
N GLY A 99 -15.74 8.12 -3.53
CA GLY A 99 -15.69 7.39 -2.27
C GLY A 99 -14.28 7.02 -1.89
N ASP A 100 -14.14 6.02 -1.04
CA ASP A 100 -12.83 5.52 -0.62
C ASP A 100 -12.12 4.82 -1.77
N LEU A 101 -10.79 4.93 -1.76
CA LEU A 101 -9.90 4.14 -2.60
C LEU A 101 -9.31 3.05 -1.71
N LYS A 102 -9.51 1.80 -2.07
CA LYS A 102 -9.05 0.64 -1.28
C LYS A 102 -8.20 -0.27 -2.14
N PHE A 103 -7.09 -0.72 -1.58
CA PHE A 103 -6.18 -1.59 -2.31
C PHE A 103 -5.37 -2.47 -1.36
N LEU A 104 -4.91 -3.58 -1.91
CA LEU A 104 -3.92 -4.43 -1.24
C LEU A 104 -2.53 -3.94 -1.63
N CYS A 105 -1.60 -4.02 -0.68
CA CYS A 105 -0.18 -3.79 -0.94
C CYS A 105 0.62 -5.01 -0.51
N ILE A 106 1.45 -5.51 -1.41
CA ILE A 106 2.47 -6.50 -1.09
C ILE A 106 3.81 -5.78 -1.15
N VAL A 107 4.58 -5.86 -0.08
CA VAL A 107 5.91 -5.25 0.02
C VAL A 107 6.94 -6.35 0.24
N ASP A 108 7.98 -6.38 -0.58
CA ASP A 108 9.01 -7.41 -0.52
C ASP A 108 10.43 -6.80 -0.63
N PRO A 109 11.29 -7.01 0.36
CA PRO A 109 11.03 -7.57 1.70
C PRO A 109 9.97 -6.79 2.47
N ALA A 110 9.42 -7.42 3.52
CA ALA A 110 8.32 -6.85 4.31
C ALA A 110 8.57 -5.40 4.72
N TRP A 111 7.49 -4.62 4.74
CA TRP A 111 7.57 -3.21 5.11
C TRP A 111 8.19 -3.03 6.49
N LYS A 112 9.12 -2.07 6.57
CA LYS A 112 9.72 -1.56 7.80
C LYS A 112 9.85 -0.05 7.67
N LYS A 113 9.65 0.65 8.78
CA LYS A 113 9.75 2.11 8.80
C LYS A 113 11.08 2.62 8.25
N ASP A 114 12.18 1.94 8.56
CA ASP A 114 13.52 2.33 8.12
C ASP A 114 13.73 2.22 6.61
N ASN A 115 12.88 1.51 5.91
CA ASN A 115 12.95 1.33 4.46
C ASN A 115 12.13 2.36 3.69
N GLU A 116 11.45 3.26 4.38
CA GLU A 116 10.59 4.27 3.78
C GLU A 116 11.09 5.67 4.11
N THR A 117 11.18 6.52 3.10
CA THR A 117 11.57 7.93 3.24
C THR A 117 10.45 8.80 2.69
N ILE A 118 9.89 9.66 3.53
CA ILE A 118 8.91 10.67 3.12
C ILE A 118 9.67 11.86 2.53
N LEU A 119 9.22 12.34 1.41
CA LEU A 119 9.86 13.43 0.67
C LEU A 119 9.26 14.80 1.00
#